data_43b0cdc0d077c20dbda508f4e73a304e
#
_entry.id   43b0cdc0d077c20dbda508f4e73a304e
#
_cell.length_a   1.000
_cell.length_b   1.000
_cell.length_c   1.000
_cell.angle_alpha   90.00
_cell.angle_beta   90.00
_cell.angle_gamma   90.00
#
_symmetry.space_group_name_H-M   'P 1'
#
loop_
_entity.id
_entity.type
_entity.pdbx_description
1 polymer ?
#
loop_
_entity_poly.entity_id
_entity_poly.type
_entity_poly.pdbx_seq_one_letter_code
_entity_poly.pdbx_strand_id
1 'polypeptide(L)'
;NDNLEEQAKALFNHYFIQNTENLGEWQDGVLTDIAQYLNGLAMQKYPAMPNEAGLPVLKIKELGQGQCDTNSDRCSSLIKPEYIISDGTIIFSWSGTLLVDIWCGGKCGLNQHLFKVSSAKYPQWFVFYWTKHHLNKFIRIAKDKAVTMGHIKRCDLEISKVKIPS
;
A
#
# COMPACT_ATOMS: atom_id res chain seq x y z
N ASN A 1 -18.79 10.03 -0.09
CA ASN A 1 -17.72 9.32 -0.82
C ASN A 1 -17.87 7.81 -0.83
N ASP A 2 -18.47 7.21 0.20
CA ASP A 2 -18.62 5.75 0.33
C ASP A 2 -19.34 5.13 -0.86
N ASN A 3 -20.36 5.79 -1.39
CA ASN A 3 -21.11 5.31 -2.56
C ASN A 3 -20.23 5.22 -3.85
N LEU A 4 -19.35 6.20 -4.09
CA LEU A 4 -18.47 6.19 -5.26
C LEU A 4 -17.39 5.11 -5.14
N GLU A 5 -16.87 4.89 -3.95
CA GLU A 5 -15.89 3.82 -3.70
C GLU A 5 -16.53 2.43 -3.87
N GLU A 6 -17.74 2.24 -3.37
CA GLU A 6 -18.51 1.01 -3.56
C GLU A 6 -18.82 0.75 -5.04
N GLN A 7 -19.22 1.77 -5.80
CA GLN A 7 -19.45 1.66 -7.24
C GLN A 7 -18.17 1.30 -8.00
N ALA A 8 -17.05 1.96 -7.71
CA ALA A 8 -15.78 1.66 -8.33
C ALA A 8 -15.29 0.24 -8.02
N LYS A 9 -15.48 -0.22 -6.78
CA LYS A 9 -15.20 -1.60 -6.36
C LYS A 9 -16.11 -2.61 -7.07
N ALA A 10 -17.40 -2.28 -7.22
CA ALA A 10 -18.34 -3.14 -7.92
C ALA A 10 -17.98 -3.28 -9.40
N LEU A 11 -17.61 -2.17 -10.07
CA LEU A 11 -17.14 -2.18 -11.45
C LEU A 11 -15.84 -3.01 -11.60
N PHE A 12 -14.88 -2.81 -10.71
CA PHE A 12 -13.65 -3.61 -10.71
C PHE A 12 -13.95 -5.10 -10.57
N ASN A 13 -14.79 -5.49 -9.60
CA ASN A 13 -15.18 -6.89 -9.40
C ASN A 13 -15.90 -7.46 -10.61
N HIS A 14 -16.81 -6.69 -11.23
CA HIS A 14 -17.55 -7.12 -12.40
C HIS A 14 -16.60 -7.42 -13.56
N TYR A 15 -15.71 -6.47 -13.90
CA TYR A 15 -14.86 -6.60 -15.07
C TYR A 15 -13.63 -7.50 -14.84
N PHE A 16 -13.03 -7.52 -13.66
CA PHE A 16 -11.74 -8.16 -13.44
C PHE A 16 -11.81 -9.47 -12.67
N ILE A 17 -12.91 -9.72 -11.93
CA ILE A 17 -13.05 -10.90 -11.09
C ILE A 17 -14.14 -11.85 -11.59
N GLN A 18 -15.32 -11.32 -11.98
CA GLN A 18 -16.50 -12.15 -12.30
C GLN A 18 -16.61 -12.51 -13.78
N ASN A 19 -16.29 -11.60 -14.69
CA ASN A 19 -16.48 -11.77 -16.15
C ASN A 19 -15.18 -12.06 -16.90
N THR A 20 -14.28 -12.81 -16.33
CA THR A 20 -12.96 -13.12 -16.95
C THR A 20 -13.06 -13.96 -18.21
N GLU A 21 -14.18 -14.63 -18.48
CA GLU A 21 -14.37 -15.49 -19.66
C GLU A 21 -14.63 -14.69 -20.96
N ASN A 22 -15.06 -13.42 -20.86
CA ASN A 22 -15.45 -12.60 -22.02
C ASN A 22 -14.45 -11.50 -22.36
N LEU A 23 -13.27 -11.48 -21.78
CA LEU A 23 -12.36 -10.34 -21.79
C LEU A 23 -11.18 -10.48 -22.81
N GLY A 24 -11.37 -11.22 -23.89
CA GLY A 24 -10.37 -11.28 -24.95
C GLY A 24 -9.00 -11.85 -24.47
N GLU A 25 -7.92 -11.34 -25.04
CA GLU A 25 -6.55 -11.81 -24.78
C GLU A 25 -5.95 -11.22 -23.49
N TRP A 26 -6.56 -11.50 -22.32
CA TRP A 26 -6.00 -11.09 -21.05
C TRP A 26 -4.90 -12.06 -20.59
N GLN A 27 -3.82 -11.50 -20.06
CA GLN A 27 -2.69 -12.26 -19.55
C GLN A 27 -2.83 -12.53 -18.04
N ASP A 28 -2.44 -13.73 -17.63
CA ASP A 28 -2.23 -14.03 -16.23
C ASP A 28 -0.92 -13.43 -15.74
N GLY A 29 -0.94 -12.75 -14.61
CA GLY A 29 0.22 -12.20 -13.94
C GLY A 29 0.08 -12.26 -12.43
N VAL A 30 0.97 -11.58 -11.74
CA VAL A 30 0.97 -11.45 -10.27
C VAL A 30 1.09 -9.98 -9.86
N LEU A 31 0.85 -9.65 -8.59
CA LEU A 31 0.88 -8.26 -8.10
C LEU A 31 2.21 -7.56 -8.42
N THR A 32 3.32 -8.27 -8.36
CA THR A 32 4.65 -7.71 -8.67
C THR A 32 4.91 -7.46 -10.16
N ASP A 33 4.07 -7.98 -11.05
CA ASP A 33 4.12 -7.68 -12.50
C ASP A 33 3.45 -6.34 -12.81
N ILE A 34 2.49 -5.94 -11.99
CA ILE A 34 1.72 -4.70 -12.21
C ILE A 34 2.18 -3.53 -11.35
N ALA A 35 2.91 -3.77 -10.25
CA ALA A 35 3.33 -2.72 -9.33
C ALA A 35 4.65 -3.04 -8.62
N GLN A 36 5.33 -1.98 -8.21
CA GLN A 36 6.46 -2.01 -7.28
C GLN A 36 5.95 -1.80 -5.86
N TYR A 37 6.46 -2.59 -4.93
CA TYR A 37 6.19 -2.52 -3.49
C TYR A 37 7.48 -2.12 -2.78
N LEU A 38 7.69 -0.81 -2.60
CA LEU A 38 8.87 -0.27 -1.92
C LEU A 38 8.64 -0.29 -0.42
N ASN A 39 9.45 -1.09 0.30
CA ASN A 39 9.41 -1.10 1.77
C ASN A 39 10.01 0.19 2.35
N GLY A 40 9.36 0.74 3.36
CA GLY A 40 9.85 1.93 4.04
C GLY A 40 11.12 1.70 4.88
N LEU A 41 11.55 2.74 5.58
CA LEU A 41 12.77 2.76 6.39
C LEU A 41 12.47 2.61 7.88
N ALA A 42 13.43 2.06 8.61
CA ALA A 42 13.48 2.13 10.08
C ALA A 42 13.75 3.59 10.50
N MET A 43 12.68 4.41 10.56
CA MET A 43 12.78 5.88 10.69
C MET A 43 13.49 6.34 11.97
N GLN A 44 13.56 5.51 12.99
CA GLN A 44 14.38 5.77 14.19
C GLN A 44 15.89 5.93 13.87
N LYS A 45 16.35 5.43 12.70
CA LYS A 45 17.73 5.62 12.22
C LYS A 45 17.93 6.93 11.44
N TYR A 46 16.85 7.66 11.19
CA TYR A 46 16.85 8.90 10.41
C TYR A 46 16.13 10.01 11.21
N PRO A 47 16.56 10.35 12.43
CA PRO A 47 15.89 11.36 13.25
C PRO A 47 15.99 12.74 12.59
N ALA A 48 15.00 13.61 12.84
CA ALA A 48 15.10 15.01 12.44
C ALA A 48 16.28 15.68 13.17
N MET A 49 17.05 16.53 12.46
CA MET A 49 18.17 17.25 13.04
C MET A 49 17.66 18.36 13.99
N PRO A 50 18.45 18.81 14.97
CA PRO A 50 18.01 19.79 15.98
C PRO A 50 17.46 21.11 15.42
N ASN A 51 17.92 21.52 14.25
CA ASN A 51 17.51 22.77 13.57
C ASN A 51 16.59 22.51 12.36
N GLU A 52 16.03 21.30 12.24
CA GLU A 52 15.17 20.87 11.15
C GLU A 52 13.75 20.64 11.64
N ALA A 53 12.76 21.19 10.95
CA ALA A 53 11.36 20.86 11.25
C ALA A 53 11.06 19.38 11.04
N GLY A 54 11.82 18.70 10.16
CA GLY A 54 11.66 17.31 9.78
C GLY A 54 10.31 17.02 9.14
N LEU A 55 10.07 15.74 8.83
CA LEU A 55 8.80 15.25 8.33
C LEU A 55 8.12 14.37 9.38
N PRO A 56 6.79 14.37 9.48
CA PRO A 56 6.09 13.37 10.28
C PRO A 56 6.33 11.98 9.69
N VAL A 57 6.34 10.96 10.53
CA VAL A 57 6.52 9.56 10.11
C VAL A 57 5.17 8.92 9.91
N LEU A 58 4.92 8.42 8.69
CA LEU A 58 3.76 7.60 8.38
C LEU A 58 3.98 6.18 8.89
N LYS A 59 3.25 5.80 9.92
CA LYS A 59 3.15 4.45 10.46
C LYS A 59 1.75 3.87 10.25
N ILE A 60 1.52 2.67 10.74
CA ILE A 60 0.22 1.98 10.65
C ILE A 60 -0.91 2.80 11.31
N LYS A 61 -0.60 3.44 12.44
CA LYS A 61 -1.55 4.30 13.18
C LYS A 61 -2.00 5.48 12.31
N GLU A 62 -1.04 6.24 11.76
CA GLU A 62 -1.30 7.40 10.93
C GLU A 62 -2.05 7.02 9.66
N LEU A 63 -1.69 5.88 9.04
CA LEU A 63 -2.42 5.36 7.88
C LEU A 63 -3.88 5.07 8.22
N GLY A 64 -4.15 4.42 9.36
CA GLY A 64 -5.51 4.13 9.81
C GLY A 64 -6.31 5.38 10.20
N GLN A 65 -5.65 6.46 10.59
CA GLN A 65 -6.26 7.76 10.91
C GLN A 65 -6.45 8.67 9.68
N GLY A 66 -5.76 8.36 8.57
CA GLY A 66 -5.74 9.19 7.37
C GLY A 66 -4.93 10.50 7.50
N GLN A 67 -4.24 10.70 8.63
CA GLN A 67 -3.45 11.92 8.89
C GLN A 67 -2.34 11.68 9.92
N CYS A 68 -1.29 12.49 9.85
CA CYS A 68 -0.32 12.66 10.93
C CYS A 68 -0.78 13.77 11.88
N ASP A 69 -0.45 13.64 13.16
CA ASP A 69 -0.77 14.61 14.21
C ASP A 69 0.50 15.11 14.95
N THR A 70 0.33 15.93 15.97
CA THR A 70 1.42 16.47 16.79
C THR A 70 2.19 15.41 17.57
N ASN A 71 1.59 14.21 17.75
CA ASN A 71 2.20 13.08 18.46
C ASN A 71 2.88 12.09 17.51
N SER A 72 2.78 12.33 16.19
CA SER A 72 3.46 11.49 15.19
C SER A 72 4.97 11.69 15.32
N ASP A 73 5.73 10.58 15.28
CA ASP A 73 7.18 10.65 15.25
C ASP A 73 7.68 11.52 14.11
N ARG A 74 8.88 12.05 14.23
CA ARG A 74 9.49 12.89 13.20
C ARG A 74 10.80 12.27 12.70
N CYS A 75 11.03 12.39 11.40
CA CYS A 75 12.26 11.98 10.74
C CYS A 75 12.88 13.14 9.96
N SER A 76 14.12 12.98 9.56
CA SER A 76 14.81 13.96 8.72
C SER A 76 14.11 14.13 7.36
N SER A 77 14.02 15.37 6.88
CA SER A 77 13.57 15.69 5.53
C SER A 77 14.62 15.35 4.46
N LEU A 78 15.85 15.00 4.87
CA LEU A 78 16.97 14.64 4.00
C LEU A 78 17.04 13.15 3.66
N ILE A 79 16.03 12.36 4.06
CA ILE A 79 15.90 10.98 3.58
C ILE A 79 15.76 10.94 2.06
N LYS A 80 16.10 9.80 1.44
CA LYS A 80 15.97 9.67 -0.01
C LYS A 80 14.54 9.96 -0.47
N PRO A 81 14.35 10.71 -1.59
CA PRO A 81 13.04 11.16 -2.07
C PRO A 81 12.02 10.03 -2.28
N GLU A 82 12.47 8.83 -2.60
CA GLU A 82 11.61 7.65 -2.79
C GLU A 82 10.83 7.26 -1.54
N TYR A 83 11.34 7.58 -0.33
CA TYR A 83 10.72 7.33 0.96
C TYR A 83 9.91 8.50 1.50
N ILE A 84 9.88 9.62 0.79
CA ILE A 84 8.99 10.75 1.08
C ILE A 84 7.66 10.48 0.37
N ILE A 85 6.60 10.40 1.16
CA ILE A 85 5.24 10.16 0.68
C ILE A 85 4.52 11.48 0.54
N SER A 86 3.68 11.59 -0.47
CA SER A 86 2.79 12.73 -0.73
C SER A 86 1.36 12.23 -0.95
N ASP A 87 0.40 13.16 -0.94
CA ASP A 87 -0.99 12.85 -1.24
C ASP A 87 -1.16 12.13 -2.57
N GLY A 88 -2.13 11.22 -2.62
CA GLY A 88 -2.38 10.36 -3.75
C GLY A 88 -1.54 9.08 -3.80
N THR A 89 -0.60 8.86 -2.88
CA THR A 89 0.24 7.65 -2.88
C THR A 89 -0.53 6.46 -2.30
N ILE A 90 -0.50 5.31 -2.99
CA ILE A 90 -1.03 4.06 -2.44
C ILE A 90 -0.06 3.53 -1.39
N ILE A 91 -0.58 3.30 -0.19
CA ILE A 91 0.16 2.73 0.94
C ILE A 91 -0.46 1.39 1.34
N PHE A 92 0.40 0.40 1.59
CA PHE A 92 -0.01 -0.91 2.07
C PHE A 92 0.74 -1.26 3.36
N SER A 93 0.00 -1.38 4.45
CA SER A 93 0.50 -1.93 5.72
C SER A 93 0.56 -3.45 5.64
N TRP A 94 1.77 -4.03 5.74
CA TRP A 94 2.02 -5.45 5.57
C TRP A 94 2.27 -6.20 6.88
N SER A 95 2.26 -5.51 8.01
CA SER A 95 2.40 -6.12 9.34
C SER A 95 1.45 -5.48 10.36
N GLY A 96 1.12 -6.21 11.43
CA GLY A 96 0.15 -5.77 12.41
C GLY A 96 -1.24 -5.64 11.78
N THR A 97 -1.81 -4.45 11.77
CA THR A 97 -3.07 -4.18 11.07
C THR A 97 -2.81 -4.00 9.58
N LEU A 98 -3.20 -4.98 8.76
CA LEU A 98 -3.07 -4.90 7.31
C LEU A 98 -4.15 -3.99 6.74
N LEU A 99 -3.72 -2.99 5.99
CA LEU A 99 -4.57 -1.96 5.38
C LEU A 99 -3.97 -1.50 4.05
N VAL A 100 -4.80 -1.31 3.04
CA VAL A 100 -4.44 -0.67 1.77
C VAL A 100 -5.28 0.57 1.62
N ASP A 101 -4.64 1.72 1.48
CA ASP A 101 -5.33 2.99 1.32
C ASP A 101 -4.52 3.98 0.46
N ILE A 102 -5.20 5.05 -0.01
CA ILE A 102 -4.58 6.18 -0.70
C ILE A 102 -4.33 7.27 0.32
N TRP A 103 -3.06 7.58 0.55
CA TRP A 103 -2.67 8.61 1.51
C TRP A 103 -3.06 10.01 1.06
N CYS A 104 -3.67 10.79 1.95
CA CYS A 104 -4.09 12.18 1.72
C CYS A 104 -3.75 13.09 2.92
N GLY A 105 -2.80 12.70 3.77
CA GLY A 105 -2.42 13.41 4.99
C GLY A 105 -1.15 14.26 4.87
N GLY A 106 -0.78 14.67 3.65
CA GLY A 106 0.37 15.52 3.39
C GLY A 106 1.71 14.78 3.32
N LYS A 107 2.81 15.54 3.27
CA LYS A 107 4.15 14.97 3.17
C LYS A 107 4.59 14.30 4.47
N CYS A 108 5.11 13.06 4.34
CA CYS A 108 5.60 12.28 5.47
C CYS A 108 6.70 11.28 5.06
N GLY A 109 7.44 10.75 6.02
CA GLY A 109 8.42 9.69 5.81
C GLY A 109 7.82 8.29 5.97
N LEU A 110 8.09 7.38 5.05
CA LEU A 110 7.53 6.02 5.01
C LEU A 110 8.22 5.07 5.99
N ASN A 111 7.49 4.60 7.00
CA ASN A 111 8.01 3.64 8.00
C ASN A 111 8.17 2.23 7.41
N GLN A 112 9.11 1.46 7.99
CA GLN A 112 9.50 0.11 7.57
C GLN A 112 8.38 -0.93 7.52
N HIS A 113 7.25 -0.71 8.19
CA HIS A 113 6.11 -1.62 8.23
C HIS A 113 5.07 -1.34 7.13
N LEU A 114 5.38 -0.42 6.23
CA LEU A 114 4.53 -0.01 5.12
C LEU A 114 5.26 -0.18 3.79
N PHE A 115 4.48 -0.52 2.75
CA PHE A 115 4.90 -0.40 1.37
C PHE A 115 4.31 0.86 0.74
N LYS A 116 5.15 1.60 0.00
CA LYS A 116 4.69 2.48 -1.07
C LYS A 116 4.45 1.61 -2.30
N VAL A 117 3.24 1.68 -2.85
CA VAL A 117 2.85 0.91 -4.03
C VAL A 117 2.76 1.86 -5.22
N SER A 118 3.47 1.55 -6.30
CA SER A 118 3.53 2.40 -7.49
C SER A 118 3.66 1.56 -8.77
N SER A 119 3.24 2.12 -9.90
CA SER A 119 3.45 1.53 -11.21
C SER A 119 3.79 2.61 -12.23
N ALA A 120 4.72 2.32 -13.13
CA ALA A 120 5.00 3.15 -14.29
C ALA A 120 4.14 2.75 -15.51
N LYS A 121 3.56 1.54 -15.50
CA LYS A 121 2.87 0.94 -16.64
C LYS A 121 1.35 0.97 -16.50
N TYR A 122 0.84 0.78 -15.29
CA TYR A 122 -0.60 0.63 -15.04
C TYR A 122 -1.16 1.80 -14.25
N PRO A 123 -2.43 2.21 -14.50
CA PRO A 123 -3.04 3.31 -13.78
C PRO A 123 -3.22 2.98 -12.29
N GLN A 124 -3.18 4.02 -11.47
CA GLN A 124 -3.20 3.90 -10.01
C GLN A 124 -4.41 3.11 -9.49
N TRP A 125 -5.62 3.36 -10.02
CA TRP A 125 -6.83 2.66 -9.61
C TRP A 125 -6.74 1.14 -9.83
N PHE A 126 -6.10 0.70 -10.93
CA PHE A 126 -5.92 -0.71 -11.26
C PHE A 126 -5.04 -1.41 -10.23
N VAL A 127 -3.90 -0.81 -9.91
CA VAL A 127 -2.97 -1.30 -8.89
C VAL A 127 -3.61 -1.30 -7.50
N PHE A 128 -4.34 -0.23 -7.15
CA PHE A 128 -5.03 -0.10 -5.88
C PHE A 128 -6.06 -1.20 -5.67
N TYR A 129 -6.97 -1.41 -6.63
CA TYR A 129 -8.03 -2.40 -6.49
C TYR A 129 -7.49 -3.83 -6.52
N TRP A 130 -6.46 -4.14 -7.32
CA TRP A 130 -5.83 -5.45 -7.28
C TRP A 130 -5.15 -5.72 -5.93
N THR A 131 -4.42 -4.75 -5.38
CA THR A 131 -3.81 -4.89 -4.05
C THR A 131 -4.89 -5.06 -2.97
N LYS A 132 -5.95 -4.26 -3.03
CA LYS A 132 -7.09 -4.32 -2.10
C LYS A 132 -7.89 -5.62 -2.22
N HIS A 133 -8.02 -6.18 -3.42
CA HIS A 133 -8.65 -7.48 -3.66
C HIS A 133 -7.97 -8.61 -2.88
N HIS A 134 -6.65 -8.61 -2.83
CA HIS A 134 -5.88 -9.63 -2.11
C HIS A 134 -5.80 -9.40 -0.59
N LEU A 135 -6.25 -8.25 -0.08
CA LEU A 135 -6.10 -7.89 1.34
C LEU A 135 -6.70 -8.95 2.29
N ASN A 136 -7.89 -9.48 2.00
CA ASN A 136 -8.50 -10.51 2.82
C ASN A 136 -7.69 -11.82 2.87
N LYS A 137 -7.05 -12.19 1.76
CA LYS A 137 -6.12 -13.33 1.71
C LYS A 137 -4.89 -13.06 2.58
N PHE A 138 -4.32 -11.86 2.49
CA PHE A 138 -3.16 -11.45 3.28
C PHE A 138 -3.47 -11.41 4.78
N ILE A 139 -4.65 -10.93 5.17
CA ILE A 139 -5.10 -10.96 6.57
C ILE A 139 -5.15 -12.40 7.11
N ARG A 140 -5.66 -13.36 6.33
CA ARG A 140 -5.66 -14.79 6.71
C ARG A 140 -4.25 -15.33 6.88
N ILE A 141 -3.37 -15.09 5.88
CA ILE A 141 -1.96 -15.52 5.94
C ILE A 141 -1.25 -14.94 7.17
N ALA A 142 -1.49 -13.66 7.48
CA ALA A 142 -0.90 -13.01 8.64
C ALA A 142 -1.40 -13.61 9.95
N LYS A 143 -2.70 -13.92 10.06
CA LYS A 143 -3.29 -14.61 11.23
C LYS A 143 -2.72 -16.00 11.44
N ASP A 144 -2.58 -16.79 10.38
CA ASP A 144 -2.07 -18.17 10.45
C ASP A 144 -0.59 -18.21 10.86
N LYS A 145 0.17 -17.16 10.56
CA LYS A 145 1.60 -17.03 10.92
C LYS A 145 1.82 -16.32 12.27
N ALA A 146 0.76 -15.87 12.95
CA ALA A 146 0.88 -15.03 14.15
C ALA A 146 1.10 -15.85 15.42
N VAL A 147 2.38 -16.03 15.78
CA VAL A 147 2.75 -16.34 17.17
C VAL A 147 2.91 -15.04 17.98
N THR A 148 3.26 -13.92 17.36
CA THR A 148 3.46 -12.61 17.99
C THR A 148 2.85 -11.45 17.20
N MET A 149 3.31 -11.18 15.99
CA MET A 149 2.78 -10.13 15.13
C MET A 149 2.63 -10.66 13.70
N GLY A 150 1.38 -10.79 13.23
CA GLY A 150 1.08 -11.27 11.89
C GLY A 150 1.66 -10.35 10.82
N HIS A 151 2.32 -10.93 9.81
CA HIS A 151 2.85 -10.20 8.67
C HIS A 151 2.82 -11.06 7.41
N ILE A 152 2.79 -10.40 6.26
CA ILE A 152 2.99 -11.04 4.96
C ILE A 152 4.44 -10.88 4.52
N LYS A 153 4.90 -11.76 3.64
CA LYS A 153 6.23 -11.71 3.02
C LYS A 153 6.11 -11.26 1.57
N ARG A 154 7.23 -10.83 0.98
CA ARG A 154 7.28 -10.44 -0.43
C ARG A 154 6.83 -11.56 -1.37
N CYS A 155 7.17 -12.82 -1.07
CA CYS A 155 6.70 -13.96 -1.84
C CYS A 155 5.16 -14.12 -1.86
N ASP A 156 4.46 -13.62 -0.85
CA ASP A 156 2.99 -13.65 -0.85
C ASP A 156 2.41 -12.70 -1.93
N LEU A 157 3.11 -11.60 -2.27
CA LEU A 157 2.78 -10.72 -3.40
C LEU A 157 3.09 -11.39 -4.75
N GLU A 158 4.23 -12.08 -4.84
CA GLU A 158 4.73 -12.76 -6.04
C GLU A 158 3.89 -13.97 -6.47
N ILE A 159 3.01 -14.48 -5.60
CA ILE A 159 2.06 -15.56 -5.89
C ILE A 159 0.59 -15.08 -5.94
N SER A 160 0.35 -13.78 -5.80
CA SER A 160 -1.00 -13.21 -5.82
C SER A 160 -1.41 -12.86 -7.23
N LYS A 161 -2.24 -13.72 -7.83
CA LYS A 161 -2.65 -13.66 -9.24
C LYS A 161 -3.48 -12.43 -9.56
N VAL A 162 -3.22 -11.85 -10.72
CA VAL A 162 -3.97 -10.74 -11.31
C VAL A 162 -4.26 -11.03 -12.77
N LYS A 163 -5.33 -10.45 -13.31
CA LYS A 163 -5.63 -10.43 -14.74
C LYS A 163 -5.17 -9.09 -15.32
N ILE A 164 -4.35 -9.15 -16.37
CA ILE A 164 -3.74 -7.99 -17.00
C ILE A 164 -4.33 -7.84 -18.40
N PRO A 165 -4.99 -6.70 -18.70
CA PRO A 165 -5.46 -6.40 -20.07
C PRO A 165 -4.28 -6.36 -21.06
N SER A 166 -4.48 -6.88 -22.25
CA SER A 166 -3.53 -6.82 -23.38
C SER A 166 -3.33 -5.39 -23.90
#